data_1cdfbbe1a2a025e29fbaec1c551654dd
#
_entry.id   1cdfbbe1a2a025e29fbaec1c551654dd
#
_cell.length_a   1.000
_cell.length_b   1.000
_cell.length_c   1.000
_cell.angle_alpha   90.00
_cell.angle_beta   90.00
_cell.angle_gamma   90.00
#
_symmetry.space_group_name_H-M   'P 1'
#
loop_
_entity.id
_entity.type
_entity.pdbx_description
1 polymer ?
#
loop_
_entity_poly.entity_id
_entity_poly.type
_entity_poly.pdbx_seq_one_letter_code
_entity_poly.pdbx_strand_id
1 'polypeptide(L)'
;MKKPHRKYRNKKLKHIDGFVVARVDKRESRLPYDIFLDSLGASKKHAGDPRVGVIVDWLVIPVLISEDPVTLSGRPFPGEHLVHEWVRKHYEPLLMHWNKRLTDTEVLMAVSEP
;
A
#
# COMPACT_ATOMS: atom_id res chain seq x y z
N MET A 1 20.40 -16.67 -13.70
CA MET A 1 19.54 -16.28 -13.22
C MET A 1 18.92 -16.19 -13.31
N LYS A 2 19.53 -16.18 -13.62
CA LYS A 2 18.70 -15.85 -13.28
C LYS A 2 17.90 -15.50 -13.34
N LYS A 3 18.46 -15.48 -13.53
CA LYS A 3 17.54 -15.07 -13.14
C LYS A 3 16.64 -14.88 -13.27
N PRO A 4 17.09 -14.98 -13.55
CA PRO A 4 16.14 -14.70 -13.24
C PRO A 4 15.35 -14.80 -13.34
N HIS A 5 15.64 -14.90 -13.11
CA HIS A 5 14.70 -14.73 -12.75
C HIS A 5 13.98 -14.72 -12.56
N ARG A 6 14.24 -14.80 -12.51
CA ARG A 6 13.52 -14.60 -11.92
C ARG A 6 12.69 -14.44 -11.78
N LYS A 7 12.89 -14.38 -11.69
CA LYS A 7 12.16 -14.05 -11.08
C LYS A 7 11.03 -13.80 -11.10
N TYR A 8 11.25 -13.89 -11.13
CA TYR A 8 10.21 -13.34 -10.74
C TYR A 8 9.31 -13.62 -10.55
N ARG A 9 9.42 -13.80 -10.30
CA ARG A 9 8.70 -13.72 -9.72
C ARG A 9 7.98 -13.74 -9.22
N ASN A 10 8.30 -13.68 -8.71
CA ASN A 10 7.76 -13.31 -8.03
C ASN A 10 7.58 -13.12 -7.86
N LYS A 11 7.98 -13.15 -7.79
CA LYS A 11 8.09 -12.58 -7.50
C LYS A 11 7.54 -12.05 -7.58
N LYS A 12 7.49 -11.92 -7.70
CA LYS A 12 7.10 -11.22 -7.70
C LYS A 12 7.11 -10.11 -7.11
N LEU A 13 6.82 -9.97 -6.39
CA LEU A 13 6.64 -8.96 -5.61
C LEU A 13 7.73 -8.81 -4.72
N LYS A 14 8.16 -9.73 -4.08
CA LYS A 14 9.11 -9.57 -3.26
C LYS A 14 10.34 -9.36 -3.92
N HIS A 15 10.34 -9.38 -5.16
CA HIS A 15 11.37 -9.11 -5.86
C HIS A 15 11.65 -7.78 -6.13
N ILE A 16 11.01 -6.93 -5.58
CA ILE A 16 11.30 -5.61 -5.69
C ILE A 16 12.61 -5.48 -5.07
N ASP A 17 13.65 -5.43 -5.82
CA ASP A 17 14.97 -5.48 -5.43
C ASP A 17 15.31 -4.67 -4.23
N GLY A 18 15.59 -5.29 -3.16
CA GLY A 18 16.00 -4.63 -1.94
C GLY A 18 14.94 -3.81 -1.24
N PHE A 19 13.75 -3.72 -1.82
CA PHE A 19 12.70 -2.96 -1.20
C PHE A 19 11.88 -3.87 -0.33
N VAL A 20 11.41 -3.34 0.77
CA VAL A 20 10.50 -4.06 1.64
C VAL A 20 9.17 -3.36 1.53
N VAL A 21 8.18 -4.09 1.10
CA VAL A 21 6.84 -3.54 0.95
C VAL A 21 5.94 -4.25 1.93
N ALA A 22 5.33 -3.50 2.83
CA ALA A 22 4.38 -4.06 3.77
C ALA A 22 3.06 -4.30 3.04
N ARG A 23 2.37 -5.36 3.40
CA ARG A 23 1.13 -5.72 2.74
C ARG A 23 0.06 -5.98 3.77
N VAL A 24 -1.06 -5.31 3.64
CA VAL A 24 -2.23 -5.53 4.47
C VAL A 24 -3.15 -6.40 3.64
N ASP A 25 -3.35 -7.64 4.04
CA ASP A 25 -4.19 -8.52 3.22
C ASP A 25 -5.68 -8.29 3.53
N LYS A 26 -6.53 -8.88 2.70
CA LYS A 26 -7.97 -8.70 2.78
C LYS A 26 -8.54 -9.10 4.13
N ARG A 27 -7.93 -10.08 4.78
CA ARG A 27 -8.46 -10.53 6.06
C ARG A 27 -8.14 -9.53 7.16
N GLU A 28 -7.03 -8.84 7.04
CA GLU A 28 -6.62 -7.87 8.06
C GLU A 28 -7.38 -6.56 7.91
N SER A 29 -7.58 -6.10 6.70
CA SER A 29 -8.24 -4.82 6.47
C SER A 29 -9.76 -4.93 6.39
N ARG A 30 -10.25 -6.13 6.09
CA ARG A 30 -11.66 -6.38 5.80
C ARG A 30 -12.08 -5.69 4.49
N LEU A 31 -11.12 -5.34 3.65
CA LEU A 31 -11.41 -4.77 2.34
C LEU A 31 -11.41 -5.87 1.29
N PRO A 32 -12.01 -5.65 0.13
CA PRO A 32 -12.00 -6.63 -0.96
C PRO A 32 -10.66 -6.74 -1.67
N TYR A 33 -9.65 -5.96 -1.28
CA TYR A 33 -8.37 -5.92 -1.95
C TYR A 33 -7.22 -5.95 -0.96
N ASP A 34 -6.08 -6.49 -1.39
CA ASP A 34 -4.85 -6.36 -0.61
C ASP A 34 -4.31 -4.96 -0.85
N ILE A 35 -3.66 -4.39 0.15
CA ILE A 35 -3.12 -3.04 0.08
C ILE A 35 -1.62 -3.09 0.32
N PHE A 36 -0.85 -2.44 -0.54
CA PHE A 36 0.57 -2.30 -0.34
C PHE A 36 0.88 -0.99 0.34
N LEU A 37 1.74 -1.06 1.36
CA LEU A 37 2.21 0.12 2.06
C LEU A 37 3.70 0.23 1.77
N ASP A 38 4.12 1.32 1.15
CA ASP A 38 5.48 1.50 0.72
C ASP A 38 6.35 1.98 1.87
N SER A 39 7.22 1.11 2.37
CA SER A 39 8.09 1.48 3.48
C SER A 39 9.21 2.41 3.03
N LEU A 40 9.33 2.64 1.73
CA LEU A 40 10.28 3.57 1.20
C LEU A 40 9.60 4.83 0.71
N GLY A 41 8.42 5.11 1.24
CA GLY A 41 7.62 6.23 0.77
C GLY A 41 8.34 7.55 0.79
N ALA A 42 9.28 7.73 1.70
CA ALA A 42 10.00 8.96 1.76
C ALA A 42 11.22 8.99 0.82
N SER A 43 11.40 7.98 0.00
CA SER A 43 12.53 7.96 -0.93
C SER A 43 12.30 8.97 -2.04
N LYS A 44 13.33 9.30 -2.78
CA LYS A 44 13.21 10.25 -3.83
C LYS A 44 12.19 9.91 -4.85
N LYS A 45 12.00 8.62 -5.13
CA LYS A 45 11.03 8.24 -6.14
C LYS A 45 9.63 8.53 -5.73
N HIS A 46 9.38 8.67 -4.44
CA HIS A 46 8.04 8.86 -3.94
C HIS A 46 7.96 10.11 -3.10
N ALA A 47 8.76 11.11 -3.43
CA ALA A 47 8.77 12.34 -2.67
C ALA A 47 7.49 13.16 -2.84
N GLY A 48 6.62 12.76 -3.74
CA GLY A 48 5.38 13.49 -3.93
C GLY A 48 4.33 13.06 -2.92
N ASP A 49 3.10 12.92 -3.36
CA ASP A 49 1.99 12.65 -2.47
C ASP A 49 2.08 11.29 -1.81
N PRO A 50 1.87 11.22 -0.49
CA PRO A 50 1.87 9.92 0.18
C PRO A 50 0.69 9.07 -0.31
N ARG A 51 0.93 7.79 -0.49
CA ARG A 51 -0.08 6.93 -1.08
C ARG A 51 0.04 5.48 -0.64
N VAL A 52 -1.06 4.76 -0.74
CA VAL A 52 -1.07 3.31 -0.60
C VAL A 52 -1.35 2.72 -1.99
N GLY A 53 -1.01 1.48 -2.20
CA GLY A 53 -1.28 0.80 -3.48
C GLY A 53 -2.35 -0.26 -3.30
N VAL A 54 -3.45 -0.12 -4.01
CA VAL A 54 -4.55 -1.08 -3.96
C VAL A 54 -4.36 -2.07 -5.10
N ILE A 55 -4.33 -3.36 -4.80
CA ILE A 55 -4.09 -4.37 -5.82
C ILE A 55 -5.42 -4.81 -6.41
N VAL A 56 -5.67 -4.38 -7.65
CA VAL A 56 -6.92 -4.68 -8.34
C VAL A 56 -6.54 -5.37 -9.65
N ASP A 57 -6.88 -6.67 -9.78
CA ASP A 57 -6.62 -7.41 -11.02
C ASP A 57 -5.20 -7.21 -11.56
N TRP A 58 -4.22 -7.48 -10.74
CA TRP A 58 -2.82 -7.37 -11.13
C TRP A 58 -2.29 -5.96 -11.32
N LEU A 59 -3.14 -4.95 -11.12
CA LEU A 59 -2.72 -3.57 -11.20
C LEU A 59 -2.61 -3.02 -9.80
N VAL A 60 -1.67 -2.11 -9.59
CA VAL A 60 -1.54 -1.40 -8.32
C VAL A 60 -2.09 0.00 -8.54
N ILE A 61 -3.19 0.30 -7.89
CA ILE A 61 -3.86 1.59 -8.05
C ILE A 61 -3.54 2.47 -6.86
N PRO A 62 -2.95 3.64 -7.07
CA PRO A 62 -2.53 4.50 -5.95
C PRO A 62 -3.70 5.29 -5.38
N VAL A 63 -3.80 5.30 -4.05
CA VAL A 63 -4.82 6.07 -3.35
C VAL A 63 -4.09 6.98 -2.36
N LEU A 64 -4.41 8.26 -2.40
CA LEU A 64 -3.75 9.26 -1.56
C LEU A 64 -4.02 9.02 -0.08
N ILE A 65 -2.97 9.09 0.74
CA ILE A 65 -3.12 9.03 2.19
C ILE A 65 -3.47 10.44 2.63
N SER A 66 -4.73 10.64 3.00
CA SER A 66 -5.26 11.95 3.31
C SER A 66 -6.52 11.78 4.14
N GLU A 67 -6.94 12.85 4.82
CA GLU A 67 -8.23 12.85 5.49
C GLU A 67 -9.35 12.86 4.45
N ASP A 68 -9.01 13.15 3.20
CA ASP A 68 -9.97 13.13 2.12
C ASP A 68 -9.33 12.32 0.96
N PRO A 69 -9.26 11.00 1.09
CA PRO A 69 -8.54 10.19 0.12
C PRO A 69 -9.12 10.26 -1.28
N VAL A 70 -8.25 10.19 -2.28
CA VAL A 70 -8.67 10.15 -3.67
C VAL A 70 -7.83 9.12 -4.40
N THR A 71 -8.38 8.55 -5.43
CA THR A 71 -7.66 7.63 -6.30
C THR A 71 -6.85 8.46 -7.28
N LEU A 72 -5.53 8.39 -7.14
CA LEU A 72 -4.65 9.30 -7.86
C LEU A 72 -4.67 9.10 -9.38
N SER A 73 -4.98 7.90 -9.84
CA SER A 73 -5.05 7.66 -11.27
C SER A 73 -6.33 8.19 -11.89
N GLY A 74 -7.31 8.54 -11.05
CA GLY A 74 -8.63 8.95 -11.56
C GLY A 74 -9.46 7.80 -12.09
N ARG A 75 -9.00 6.54 -11.98
CA ARG A 75 -9.76 5.41 -12.47
C ARG A 75 -10.55 4.79 -11.37
N PRO A 76 -11.86 4.77 -11.45
CA PRO A 76 -12.67 4.13 -10.44
C PRO A 76 -12.52 2.62 -10.48
N PHE A 77 -12.76 1.97 -9.34
CA PHE A 77 -12.76 0.51 -9.27
C PHE A 77 -13.84 0.07 -8.28
N PRO A 78 -14.32 -1.16 -8.39
CA PRO A 78 -15.41 -1.62 -7.51
C PRO A 78 -14.99 -1.56 -6.04
N GLY A 79 -15.82 -1.00 -5.19
CA GLY A 79 -15.52 -0.89 -3.77
C GLY A 79 -14.55 0.23 -3.42
N GLU A 80 -14.29 1.13 -4.35
CA GLU A 80 -13.38 2.25 -4.13
C GLU A 80 -13.70 3.01 -2.86
N HIS A 81 -14.99 3.25 -2.60
CA HIS A 81 -15.41 4.00 -1.42
C HIS A 81 -15.01 3.31 -0.11
N LEU A 82 -14.97 1.99 -0.11
CA LEU A 82 -14.56 1.24 1.09
C LEU A 82 -13.08 1.46 1.35
N VAL A 83 -12.28 1.50 0.29
CA VAL A 83 -10.86 1.75 0.41
C VAL A 83 -10.62 3.18 0.90
N HIS A 84 -11.35 4.15 0.34
CA HIS A 84 -11.20 5.54 0.76
C HIS A 84 -11.55 5.70 2.24
N GLU A 85 -12.62 5.03 2.70
CA GLU A 85 -12.99 5.11 4.10
C GLU A 85 -11.93 4.48 4.99
N TRP A 86 -11.36 3.36 4.57
CA TRP A 86 -10.32 2.69 5.32
C TRP A 86 -9.06 3.59 5.44
N VAL A 87 -8.67 4.25 4.36
CA VAL A 87 -7.55 5.15 4.37
C VAL A 87 -7.82 6.33 5.30
N ARG A 88 -9.05 6.90 5.23
CA ARG A 88 -9.42 8.02 6.09
C ARG A 88 -9.36 7.61 7.54
N LYS A 89 -9.87 6.42 7.86
CA LYS A 89 -9.92 5.93 9.22
C LYS A 89 -8.52 5.73 9.78
N HIS A 90 -7.58 5.29 8.94
CA HIS A 90 -6.23 4.99 9.37
C HIS A 90 -5.21 6.02 8.88
N TYR A 91 -5.66 7.24 8.62
CA TYR A 91 -4.82 8.28 8.06
C TYR A 91 -3.54 8.50 8.85
N GLU A 92 -3.64 8.63 10.17
CA GLU A 92 -2.45 8.94 10.95
C GLU A 92 -1.39 7.85 10.92
N PRO A 93 -1.70 6.59 11.23
CA PRO A 93 -0.66 5.57 11.17
C PRO A 93 -0.13 5.34 9.76
N LEU A 94 -0.97 5.48 8.74
CA LEU A 94 -0.50 5.32 7.38
C LEU A 94 0.49 6.43 7.02
N LEU A 95 0.19 7.66 7.40
CA LEU A 95 1.08 8.78 7.12
C LEU A 95 2.38 8.65 7.93
N MET A 96 2.29 8.19 9.17
CA MET A 96 3.49 7.99 9.98
C MET A 96 4.39 6.92 9.37
N HIS A 97 3.79 5.85 8.82
CA HIS A 97 4.58 4.83 8.16
C HIS A 97 5.24 5.39 6.90
N TRP A 98 4.50 6.18 6.12
CA TRP A 98 5.05 6.80 4.92
C TRP A 98 6.27 7.65 5.27
N ASN A 99 6.21 8.35 6.39
CA ASN A 99 7.28 9.22 6.85
C ASN A 99 8.32 8.50 7.70
N LYS A 100 8.29 7.17 7.71
CA LYS A 100 9.24 6.34 8.42
C LYS A 100 9.24 6.53 9.91
N ARG A 101 8.08 6.89 10.47
CA ARG A 101 7.92 7.03 11.91
C ARG A 101 7.28 5.81 12.53
N LEU A 102 6.80 4.88 11.73
CA LEU A 102 6.32 3.57 12.20
C LEU A 102 6.99 2.52 11.34
N THR A 103 7.33 1.40 11.95
CA THR A 103 7.87 0.24 11.24
C THR A 103 6.71 -0.47 10.51
N ASP A 104 7.06 -1.39 9.63
CA ASP A 104 6.06 -2.19 8.94
C ASP A 104 5.20 -2.95 9.94
N THR A 105 5.79 -3.55 10.96
CA THR A 105 5.04 -4.30 11.96
C THR A 105 4.08 -3.38 12.71
N GLU A 106 4.55 -2.21 13.10
CA GLU A 106 3.72 -1.28 13.86
C GLU A 106 2.51 -0.80 13.04
N VAL A 107 2.74 -0.46 11.78
CA VAL A 107 1.62 0.03 10.97
C VAL A 107 0.63 -1.11 10.69
N LEU A 108 1.12 -2.32 10.44
CA LEU A 108 0.21 -3.44 10.19
C LEU A 108 -0.68 -3.70 11.40
N MET A 109 -0.13 -3.59 12.60
CA MET A 109 -0.93 -3.76 13.81
C MET A 109 -1.94 -2.63 13.95
N ALA A 110 -1.56 -1.42 13.60
CA ALA A 110 -2.43 -0.26 13.76
C ALA A 110 -3.62 -0.26 12.79
N VAL A 111 -3.44 -0.84 11.61
CA VAL A 111 -4.48 -0.79 10.59
C VAL A 111 -5.28 -2.08 10.44
N SER A 112 -4.98 -3.10 11.23
CA SER A 112 -5.73 -4.34 11.16
C SER A 112 -7.08 -4.15 11.84
N GLU A 113 -8.13 -4.64 11.20
CA GLU A 113 -9.46 -4.55 11.78
C GLU A 113 -9.73 -5.75 12.66
N PRO A 114 -10.38 -5.59 13.78
CA PRO A 114 -10.66 -6.71 14.71
C PRO A 114 -11.63 -7.73 14.13
#